data_b7d14f19ec2c6ffd64cf3216aee32b14
#
_entry.id   b7d14f19ec2c6ffd64cf3216aee32b14
#
_cell.length_a   1.000
_cell.length_b   1.000
_cell.length_c   1.000
_cell.angle_alpha   90.00
_cell.angle_beta   90.00
_cell.angle_gamma   90.00
#
_symmetry.space_group_name_H-M   'P 1'
#
loop_
_entity.id
_entity.type
_entity.pdbx_description
1 polymer ?
#
loop_
_entity_poly.entity_id
_entity_poly.type
_entity_poly.pdbx_seq_one_letter_code
_entity_poly.pdbx_strand_id
1 'polypeptide(L)'
;GYVDYLRMYGIDFEEFLWGMGISEDMIGNLCGYLESKTVIPEAIHSQMMNYYRQYIAIGGMPEAVQKYVDTKDFREVDKIQRSLLLGYQYDIAHYATAEEKVKAEKCYLSLAKQLLDKENHKFQYKEVEHGGRAQKYFSSIEWLLRADMVHLSKLVTDVRFDLDDYARDDFFRAYTTDLSLLMAMKDFSLKQHIVENTLEGNSKGGIYEYAITDALYKKGYQLYFYKNETTKREIDVVIQKDGMVVPIEVKGGNTRANSLKSLMKNHKD
;
A
#
# COMPACT_ATOMS: atom_id res chain seq x y z
N GLY A 1 0.40 -1.40 -35.96
CA GLY A 1 0.15 -0.05 -35.48
C GLY A 1 0.89 0.15 -34.16
N TYR A 2 1.34 1.34 -33.89
CA TYR A 2 1.89 1.71 -32.59
C TYR A 2 0.74 1.86 -31.59
N VAL A 3 0.86 1.29 -30.41
CA VAL A 3 -0.11 1.42 -29.32
C VAL A 3 0.63 2.05 -28.16
N ASP A 4 0.15 3.20 -27.69
CA ASP A 4 0.63 3.82 -26.48
C ASP A 4 -0.20 3.29 -25.30
N TYR A 5 0.49 2.79 -24.28
CA TYR A 5 -0.15 2.30 -23.04
C TYR A 5 -0.14 3.40 -22.00
N LEU A 6 -1.32 3.85 -21.60
CA LEU A 6 -1.50 4.71 -20.45
C LEU A 6 -2.03 3.88 -19.27
N ARG A 7 -1.25 3.76 -18.21
CA ARG A 7 -1.69 3.09 -16.99
C ARG A 7 -2.43 4.09 -16.10
N MET A 8 -3.66 3.77 -15.77
CA MET A 8 -4.46 4.52 -14.82
C MET A 8 -4.45 3.82 -13.46
N TYR A 9 -4.30 4.60 -12.40
CA TYR A 9 -4.36 4.13 -11.03
C TYR A 9 -5.64 4.63 -10.35
N GLY A 10 -5.95 4.11 -9.17
CA GLY A 10 -6.95 4.71 -8.30
C GLY A 10 -6.57 6.14 -7.90
N ILE A 11 -7.55 6.90 -7.42
CA ILE A 11 -7.40 8.28 -6.92
C ILE A 11 -6.35 8.29 -5.81
N ASP A 12 -5.36 9.18 -5.91
CA ASP A 12 -4.38 9.39 -4.85
C ASP A 12 -4.87 10.36 -3.78
N PHE A 13 -4.06 10.61 -2.75
CA PHE A 13 -4.48 11.46 -1.64
C PHE A 13 -4.66 12.93 -2.06
N GLU A 14 -3.87 13.42 -2.99
CA GLU A 14 -3.99 14.79 -3.51
C GLU A 14 -5.28 14.96 -4.30
N GLU A 15 -5.59 14.02 -5.19
CA GLU A 15 -6.84 13.98 -5.96
C GLU A 15 -8.06 13.83 -5.03
N PHE A 16 -7.94 13.03 -3.97
CA PHE A 16 -8.97 12.93 -2.93
C PHE A 16 -9.21 14.28 -2.24
N LEU A 17 -8.16 15.03 -1.92
CA LEU A 17 -8.28 16.38 -1.34
C LEU A 17 -9.02 17.32 -2.28
N TRP A 18 -8.76 17.27 -3.60
CA TRP A 18 -9.52 18.03 -4.59
C TRP A 18 -11.01 17.68 -4.56
N GLY A 19 -11.32 16.38 -4.54
CA GLY A 19 -12.70 15.89 -4.38
C GLY A 19 -13.37 16.35 -3.09
N MET A 20 -12.59 16.61 -2.04
CA MET A 20 -13.06 17.17 -0.77
C MET A 20 -13.16 18.70 -0.76
N GLY A 21 -12.84 19.37 -1.88
CA GLY A 21 -12.91 20.83 -2.05
C GLY A 21 -11.68 21.58 -1.54
N ILE A 22 -10.56 20.89 -1.30
CA ILE A 22 -9.29 21.52 -0.97
C ILE A 22 -8.67 22.05 -2.26
N SER A 23 -8.31 23.34 -2.30
CA SER A 23 -7.76 23.97 -3.49
C SER A 23 -6.30 23.58 -3.73
N GLU A 24 -5.88 23.65 -5.00
CA GLU A 24 -4.47 23.45 -5.40
C GLU A 24 -3.52 24.43 -4.68
N ASP A 25 -3.93 25.68 -4.48
CA ASP A 25 -3.15 26.67 -3.74
C ASP A 25 -2.88 26.25 -2.30
N MET A 26 -3.87 25.62 -1.65
CA MET A 26 -3.69 25.13 -0.28
C MET A 26 -2.71 23.94 -0.23
N ILE A 27 -2.77 23.05 -1.21
CA ILE A 27 -1.82 21.94 -1.36
C ILE A 27 -0.41 22.49 -1.68
N GLY A 28 -0.31 23.46 -2.57
CA GLY A 28 0.95 24.15 -2.88
C GLY A 28 1.59 24.80 -1.64
N ASN A 29 0.79 25.41 -0.78
CA ASN A 29 1.27 25.94 0.49
C ASN A 29 1.82 24.85 1.42
N LEU A 30 1.22 23.63 1.44
CA LEU A 30 1.77 22.51 2.20
C LEU A 30 3.13 22.07 1.67
N CYS A 31 3.30 22.02 0.35
CA CYS A 31 4.59 21.74 -0.27
C CYS A 31 5.64 22.80 0.11
N GLY A 32 5.23 24.08 0.19
CA GLY A 32 6.10 25.18 0.60
C GLY A 32 6.67 25.01 2.02
N TYR A 33 5.93 24.45 2.97
CA TYR A 33 6.46 24.11 4.30
C TYR A 33 7.56 23.06 4.22
N LEU A 34 7.41 22.06 3.34
CA LEU A 34 8.41 21.01 3.15
C LEU A 34 9.69 21.58 2.51
N GLU A 35 9.56 22.39 1.46
CA GLU A 35 10.68 23.01 0.74
C GLU A 35 11.47 23.96 1.64
N SER A 36 10.77 24.78 2.41
CA SER A 36 11.38 25.73 3.37
C SER A 36 11.86 25.06 4.66
N LYS A 37 11.58 23.74 4.83
CA LYS A 37 11.88 22.97 6.07
C LYS A 37 11.31 23.63 7.32
N THR A 38 10.16 24.26 7.20
CA THR A 38 9.44 24.88 8.31
C THR A 38 8.35 23.93 8.82
N VAL A 39 7.99 24.09 10.10
CA VAL A 39 6.96 23.26 10.73
C VAL A 39 5.59 23.69 10.24
N ILE A 40 4.80 22.71 9.79
CA ILE A 40 3.39 22.95 9.45
C ILE A 40 2.64 23.35 10.72
N PRO A 41 1.83 24.42 10.71
CA PRO A 41 0.99 24.78 11.86
C PRO A 41 0.10 23.63 12.32
N GLU A 42 0.00 23.43 13.64
CA GLU A 42 -0.69 22.27 14.24
C GLU A 42 -2.13 22.10 13.74
N ALA A 43 -2.87 23.21 13.58
CA ALA A 43 -4.25 23.17 13.08
C ALA A 43 -4.33 22.60 11.66
N ILE A 44 -3.42 23.02 10.77
CA ILE A 44 -3.34 22.54 9.38
C ILE A 44 -2.91 21.06 9.38
N HIS A 45 -1.87 20.72 10.14
CA HIS A 45 -1.39 19.34 10.26
C HIS A 45 -2.50 18.40 10.73
N SER A 46 -3.22 18.76 11.81
CA SER A 46 -4.31 17.97 12.35
C SER A 46 -5.46 17.79 11.36
N GLN A 47 -5.80 18.82 10.61
CA GLN A 47 -6.82 18.75 9.57
C GLN A 47 -6.38 17.81 8.43
N MET A 48 -5.16 17.93 7.93
CA MET A 48 -4.63 17.06 6.87
C MET A 48 -4.56 15.61 7.34
N MET A 49 -4.15 15.36 8.57
CA MET A 49 -4.16 14.02 9.15
C MET A 49 -5.57 13.44 9.29
N ASN A 50 -6.59 14.25 9.51
CA ASN A 50 -7.98 13.81 9.49
C ASN A 50 -8.41 13.39 8.08
N TYR A 51 -8.11 14.17 7.05
CA TYR A 51 -8.37 13.79 5.67
C TYR A 51 -7.58 12.54 5.26
N TYR A 52 -6.34 12.42 5.69
CA TYR A 52 -5.51 11.25 5.37
C TYR A 52 -6.09 9.97 5.98
N ARG A 53 -6.57 10.00 7.23
CA ARG A 53 -7.26 8.87 7.85
C ARG A 53 -8.57 8.51 7.12
N GLN A 54 -9.35 9.51 6.70
CA GLN A 54 -10.53 9.29 5.87
C GLN A 54 -10.14 8.60 4.56
N TYR A 55 -9.13 9.13 3.86
CA TYR A 55 -8.62 8.54 2.63
C TYR A 55 -8.17 7.08 2.83
N ILE A 56 -7.44 6.76 3.89
CA ILE A 56 -7.03 5.39 4.19
C ILE A 56 -8.27 4.47 4.36
N ALA A 57 -9.31 4.93 5.03
CA ALA A 57 -10.54 4.14 5.24
C ALA A 57 -11.39 3.98 3.97
N ILE A 58 -11.32 4.95 3.05
CA ILE A 58 -12.07 4.97 1.78
C ILE A 58 -11.28 4.28 0.68
N GLY A 59 -9.96 4.55 0.59
CA GLY A 59 -9.09 4.19 -0.51
C GLY A 59 -9.28 5.09 -1.72
N GLY A 60 -8.71 4.67 -2.86
CA GLY A 60 -8.69 5.46 -4.09
C GLY A 60 -9.59 4.93 -5.21
N MET A 61 -10.43 3.91 -4.97
CA MET A 61 -11.38 3.48 -5.99
C MET A 61 -12.39 4.59 -6.28
N PRO A 62 -12.51 5.08 -7.54
CA PRO A 62 -13.29 6.28 -7.86
C PRO A 62 -14.72 6.24 -7.37
N GLU A 63 -15.40 5.09 -7.48
CA GLU A 63 -16.77 4.91 -7.03
C GLU A 63 -16.89 5.06 -5.50
N ALA A 64 -15.92 4.54 -4.75
CA ALA A 64 -15.88 4.65 -3.29
C ALA A 64 -15.64 6.11 -2.85
N VAL A 65 -14.69 6.79 -3.52
CA VAL A 65 -14.40 8.21 -3.27
C VAL A 65 -15.62 9.08 -3.60
N GLN A 66 -16.24 8.90 -4.78
CA GLN A 66 -17.44 9.64 -5.19
C GLN A 66 -18.56 9.43 -4.18
N LYS A 67 -18.78 8.19 -3.75
CA LYS A 67 -19.82 7.89 -2.74
C LYS A 67 -19.58 8.66 -1.45
N TYR A 68 -18.32 8.74 -0.99
CA TYR A 68 -18.00 9.51 0.21
C TYR A 68 -18.15 11.02 0.01
N VAL A 69 -17.75 11.54 -1.14
CA VAL A 69 -17.93 12.98 -1.46
C VAL A 69 -19.40 13.36 -1.41
N ASP A 70 -20.28 12.50 -1.93
CA ASP A 70 -21.72 12.77 -2.01
C ASP A 70 -22.45 12.61 -0.67
N THR A 71 -22.08 11.61 0.12
CA THR A 71 -22.87 11.20 1.30
C THR A 71 -22.21 11.53 2.63
N LYS A 72 -20.89 11.63 2.68
CA LYS A 72 -20.06 11.70 3.91
C LYS A 72 -20.34 10.53 4.87
N ASP A 73 -20.83 9.40 4.35
CA ASP A 73 -21.19 8.21 5.12
C ASP A 73 -20.28 7.03 4.78
N PHE A 74 -19.47 6.60 5.74
CA PHE A 74 -18.57 5.46 5.60
C PHE A 74 -19.31 4.12 5.43
N ARG A 75 -20.57 4.00 5.86
CA ARG A 75 -21.37 2.78 5.66
C ARG A 75 -21.77 2.63 4.20
N GLU A 76 -22.12 3.73 3.54
CA GLU A 76 -22.39 3.72 2.09
C GLU A 76 -21.12 3.40 1.29
N VAL A 77 -19.96 3.93 1.71
CA VAL A 77 -18.66 3.57 1.13
C VAL A 77 -18.36 2.08 1.32
N ASP A 78 -18.61 1.52 2.50
CA ASP A 78 -18.38 0.08 2.78
C ASP A 78 -19.17 -0.83 1.82
N LYS A 79 -20.40 -0.46 1.50
CA LYS A 79 -21.23 -1.20 0.52
C LYS A 79 -20.58 -1.21 -0.86
N ILE A 80 -20.09 -0.04 -1.31
CA ILE A 80 -19.39 0.07 -2.60
C ILE A 80 -18.10 -0.75 -2.59
N GLN A 81 -17.28 -0.63 -1.56
CA GLN A 81 -16.04 -1.38 -1.44
C GLN A 81 -16.28 -2.89 -1.49
N ARG A 82 -17.30 -3.39 -0.79
CA ARG A 82 -17.67 -4.82 -0.83
C ARG A 82 -18.17 -5.25 -2.20
N SER A 83 -18.93 -4.40 -2.89
CA SER A 83 -19.38 -4.64 -4.26
C SER A 83 -18.18 -4.75 -5.22
N LEU A 84 -17.21 -3.83 -5.10
CA LEU A 84 -15.97 -3.87 -5.88
C LEU A 84 -15.17 -5.16 -5.61
N LEU A 85 -15.01 -5.54 -4.35
CA LEU A 85 -14.33 -6.79 -3.97
C LEU A 85 -15.02 -8.02 -4.60
N LEU A 86 -16.34 -8.07 -4.57
CA LEU A 86 -17.10 -9.13 -5.26
C LEU A 86 -16.85 -9.12 -6.77
N GLY A 87 -16.75 -7.94 -7.41
CA GLY A 87 -16.37 -7.82 -8.81
C GLY A 87 -15.01 -8.47 -9.09
N TYR A 88 -13.99 -8.17 -8.28
CA TYR A 88 -12.66 -8.80 -8.38
C TYR A 88 -12.71 -10.33 -8.20
N GLN A 89 -13.51 -10.83 -7.26
CA GLN A 89 -13.70 -12.28 -7.10
C GLN A 89 -14.41 -12.90 -8.31
N TYR A 90 -15.38 -12.22 -8.91
CA TYR A 90 -16.00 -12.64 -10.17
C TYR A 90 -14.99 -12.71 -11.32
N ASP A 91 -14.11 -11.73 -11.45
CA ASP A 91 -13.08 -11.70 -12.48
C ASP A 91 -12.09 -12.85 -12.29
N ILE A 92 -11.66 -13.13 -11.07
CA ILE A 92 -10.83 -14.32 -10.76
C ILE A 92 -11.56 -15.60 -11.19
N ALA A 93 -12.83 -15.74 -10.84
CA ALA A 93 -13.63 -16.93 -11.17
C ALA A 93 -13.88 -17.09 -12.68
N HIS A 94 -13.91 -15.99 -13.41
CA HIS A 94 -14.20 -15.96 -14.86
C HIS A 94 -12.96 -16.16 -15.72
N TYR A 95 -11.87 -15.45 -15.42
CA TYR A 95 -10.67 -15.41 -16.26
C TYR A 95 -9.57 -16.39 -15.86
N ALA A 96 -9.54 -16.86 -14.62
CA ALA A 96 -8.61 -17.90 -14.21
C ALA A 96 -9.07 -19.28 -14.67
N THR A 97 -8.11 -20.18 -14.94
CA THR A 97 -8.44 -21.58 -15.25
C THR A 97 -9.16 -22.28 -14.10
N ALA A 98 -9.86 -23.38 -14.37
CA ALA A 98 -10.59 -24.12 -13.34
C ALA A 98 -9.68 -24.58 -12.17
N GLU A 99 -8.41 -24.85 -12.44
CA GLU A 99 -7.42 -25.22 -11.42
C GLU A 99 -6.92 -24.02 -10.63
N GLU A 100 -6.74 -22.85 -11.29
CA GLU A 100 -6.12 -21.67 -10.73
C GLU A 100 -7.07 -20.80 -9.91
N LYS A 101 -8.36 -20.70 -10.31
CA LYS A 101 -9.31 -19.76 -9.72
C LYS A 101 -9.45 -19.87 -8.20
N VAL A 102 -9.54 -21.09 -7.66
CA VAL A 102 -9.68 -21.31 -6.20
C VAL A 102 -8.40 -20.93 -5.47
N LYS A 103 -7.23 -21.21 -6.06
CA LYS A 103 -5.93 -20.87 -5.48
C LYS A 103 -5.70 -19.36 -5.51
N ALA A 104 -5.99 -18.72 -6.65
CA ALA A 104 -5.83 -17.26 -6.82
C ALA A 104 -6.75 -16.49 -5.86
N GLU A 105 -8.02 -16.89 -5.75
CA GLU A 105 -8.95 -16.28 -4.80
C GLU A 105 -8.48 -16.41 -3.35
N LYS A 106 -8.05 -17.62 -2.93
CA LYS A 106 -7.46 -17.82 -1.59
C LYS A 106 -6.24 -16.95 -1.34
N CYS A 107 -5.32 -16.85 -2.32
CA CYS A 107 -4.16 -15.95 -2.24
C CYS A 107 -4.61 -14.50 -2.07
N TYR A 108 -5.53 -14.03 -2.91
CA TYR A 108 -6.03 -12.66 -2.89
C TYR A 108 -6.67 -12.29 -1.55
N LEU A 109 -7.59 -13.11 -1.05
CA LEU A 109 -8.27 -12.85 0.24
C LEU A 109 -7.33 -12.96 1.45
N SER A 110 -6.24 -13.73 1.34
CA SER A 110 -5.24 -13.84 2.42
C SER A 110 -4.44 -12.56 2.64
N LEU A 111 -4.39 -11.66 1.64
CA LEU A 111 -3.63 -10.40 1.71
C LEU A 111 -4.05 -9.54 2.90
N ALA A 112 -5.35 -9.44 3.15
CA ALA A 112 -5.88 -8.61 4.22
C ALA A 112 -5.39 -9.02 5.63
N LYS A 113 -5.12 -10.30 5.86
CA LYS A 113 -4.53 -10.79 7.10
C LYS A 113 -3.03 -10.49 7.15
N GLN A 114 -2.35 -10.71 6.04
CA GLN A 114 -0.90 -10.60 5.96
C GLN A 114 -0.40 -9.15 6.00
N LEU A 115 -1.12 -8.22 5.35
CA LEU A 115 -0.75 -6.81 5.28
C LEU A 115 -0.90 -6.05 6.60
N LEU A 116 -1.82 -6.49 7.46
CA LEU A 116 -2.03 -5.84 8.76
C LEU A 116 -1.09 -6.36 9.85
N ASP A 117 -0.38 -7.43 9.59
CA ASP A 117 0.63 -7.95 10.52
C ASP A 117 2.01 -7.41 10.14
N LYS A 118 2.44 -6.37 10.84
CA LYS A 118 3.76 -5.74 10.62
C LYS A 118 4.93 -6.68 10.86
N GLU A 119 4.73 -7.81 11.55
CA GLU A 119 5.77 -8.82 11.74
C GLU A 119 5.91 -9.73 10.52
N ASN A 120 4.97 -9.69 9.58
CA ASN A 120 5.05 -10.41 8.31
C ASN A 120 5.98 -9.68 7.33
N HIS A 121 7.24 -10.05 7.36
CA HIS A 121 8.27 -9.47 6.48
C HIS A 121 8.18 -9.93 5.02
N LYS A 122 7.32 -10.91 4.68
CA LYS A 122 7.09 -11.41 3.33
C LYS A 122 5.74 -12.10 3.21
N PHE A 123 5.30 -12.31 1.97
CA PHE A 123 4.11 -13.13 1.69
C PHE A 123 4.27 -14.55 2.24
N GLN A 124 3.30 -14.97 3.06
CA GLN A 124 3.32 -16.24 3.78
C GLN A 124 2.30 -17.21 3.17
N TYR A 125 2.76 -18.19 2.43
CA TYR A 125 1.88 -19.21 1.83
C TYR A 125 1.10 -20.03 2.87
N LYS A 126 1.61 -20.19 4.08
CA LYS A 126 0.91 -20.83 5.20
C LYS A 126 -0.34 -20.07 5.67
N GLU A 127 -0.39 -18.76 5.40
CA GLU A 127 -1.54 -17.92 5.72
C GLU A 127 -2.66 -17.98 4.64
N VAL A 128 -2.34 -18.51 3.46
CA VAL A 128 -3.32 -18.84 2.42
C VAL A 128 -4.12 -20.09 2.81
N GLU A 129 -3.41 -21.10 3.29
CA GLU A 129 -3.97 -22.38 3.71
C GLU A 129 -3.00 -23.06 4.68
N HIS A 130 -3.51 -23.78 5.68
CA HIS A 130 -2.66 -24.58 6.58
C HIS A 130 -1.76 -25.53 5.78
N GLY A 131 -0.45 -25.46 5.99
CA GLY A 131 0.53 -26.25 5.22
C GLY A 131 0.79 -25.72 3.80
N GLY A 132 0.27 -24.53 3.44
CA GLY A 132 0.51 -23.88 2.15
C GLY A 132 1.99 -23.66 1.87
N ARG A 133 2.43 -23.95 0.62
CA ARG A 133 3.81 -23.81 0.16
C ARG A 133 3.87 -23.05 -1.14
N ALA A 134 5.01 -22.41 -1.42
CA ALA A 134 5.27 -21.67 -2.66
C ALA A 134 4.96 -22.53 -3.90
N GLN A 135 5.39 -23.78 -3.92
CA GLN A 135 5.19 -24.72 -5.03
C GLN A 135 3.71 -24.87 -5.45
N LYS A 136 2.77 -24.67 -4.51
CA LYS A 136 1.32 -24.77 -4.77
C LYS A 136 0.69 -23.44 -5.23
N TYR A 137 1.21 -22.31 -4.77
CA TYR A 137 0.52 -21.00 -4.86
C TYR A 137 1.30 -19.92 -5.60
N PHE A 138 2.56 -20.15 -5.99
CA PHE A 138 3.36 -19.14 -6.66
C PHE A 138 2.74 -18.72 -8.00
N SER A 139 2.28 -19.70 -8.80
CA SER A 139 1.58 -19.42 -10.07
C SER A 139 0.33 -18.55 -9.89
N SER A 140 -0.37 -18.72 -8.77
CA SER A 140 -1.55 -17.93 -8.44
C SER A 140 -1.19 -16.46 -8.16
N ILE A 141 -0.07 -16.21 -7.48
CA ILE A 141 0.44 -14.84 -7.27
C ILE A 141 0.88 -14.22 -8.61
N GLU A 142 1.57 -14.98 -9.46
CA GLU A 142 1.94 -14.51 -10.80
C GLU A 142 0.72 -14.19 -11.67
N TRP A 143 -0.33 -15.03 -11.58
CA TRP A 143 -1.57 -14.77 -12.29
C TRP A 143 -2.24 -13.49 -11.82
N LEU A 144 -2.37 -13.29 -10.50
CA LEU A 144 -2.92 -12.08 -9.90
C LEU A 144 -2.11 -10.82 -10.28
N LEU A 145 -0.78 -10.93 -10.34
CA LEU A 145 0.10 -9.86 -10.77
C LEU A 145 -0.12 -9.49 -12.24
N ARG A 146 -0.22 -10.49 -13.14
CA ARG A 146 -0.48 -10.28 -14.58
C ARG A 146 -1.88 -9.72 -14.84
N ALA A 147 -2.85 -10.08 -14.00
CA ALA A 147 -4.22 -9.56 -14.03
C ALA A 147 -4.34 -8.15 -13.43
N ASP A 148 -3.22 -7.57 -12.97
CA ASP A 148 -3.17 -6.27 -12.29
C ASP A 148 -4.08 -6.17 -11.06
N MET A 149 -4.27 -7.28 -10.36
CA MET A 149 -5.06 -7.36 -9.13
C MET A 149 -4.22 -7.17 -7.87
N VAL A 150 -2.92 -7.38 -7.99
CA VAL A 150 -1.93 -7.19 -6.93
C VAL A 150 -0.68 -6.51 -7.49
N HIS A 151 0.06 -5.86 -6.62
CA HIS A 151 1.43 -5.45 -6.92
C HIS A 151 2.39 -6.01 -5.87
N LEU A 152 3.65 -6.12 -6.21
CA LEU A 152 4.66 -6.73 -5.36
C LEU A 152 5.71 -5.68 -4.95
N SER A 153 6.17 -5.80 -3.71
CA SER A 153 7.41 -5.18 -3.25
C SER A 153 8.41 -6.31 -3.01
N LYS A 154 9.55 -6.28 -3.71
CA LYS A 154 10.55 -7.34 -3.65
C LYS A 154 11.64 -7.01 -2.63
N LEU A 155 12.15 -8.03 -1.93
CA LEU A 155 13.33 -7.86 -1.10
C LEU A 155 14.55 -7.58 -2.00
N VAL A 156 15.32 -6.53 -1.67
CA VAL A 156 16.64 -6.31 -2.23
C VAL A 156 17.73 -6.72 -1.24
N THR A 157 18.78 -7.33 -1.74
CA THR A 157 19.94 -7.79 -0.93
C THR A 157 20.94 -6.66 -0.65
N ASP A 158 20.89 -5.61 -1.46
CA ASP A 158 21.69 -4.38 -1.27
C ASP A 158 20.86 -3.16 -1.70
N VAL A 159 21.24 -1.97 -1.18
CA VAL A 159 20.55 -0.70 -1.45
C VAL A 159 21.46 0.17 -2.32
N ARG A 160 21.67 -0.29 -3.57
CA ARG A 160 22.50 0.36 -4.59
C ARG A 160 21.70 0.60 -5.85
N PHE A 161 22.23 1.47 -6.71
CA PHE A 161 21.67 1.72 -8.03
C PHE A 161 21.68 0.43 -8.85
N ASP A 162 20.70 0.27 -9.54
CA ASP A 162 19.87 -0.71 -10.19
C ASP A 162 19.35 -1.76 -9.19
N LEU A 163 18.24 -1.38 -8.49
CA LEU A 163 17.65 -2.22 -7.45
C LEU A 163 17.20 -3.59 -7.98
N ASP A 164 16.87 -3.71 -9.27
CA ASP A 164 16.47 -4.99 -9.87
C ASP A 164 17.59 -6.03 -9.85
N ASP A 165 18.84 -5.61 -9.98
CA ASP A 165 20.00 -6.51 -9.92
C ASP A 165 20.16 -7.19 -8.55
N TYR A 166 19.60 -6.56 -7.51
CA TYR A 166 19.65 -7.05 -6.13
C TYR A 166 18.33 -7.66 -5.66
N ALA A 167 17.30 -7.66 -6.52
CA ALA A 167 15.96 -8.10 -6.15
C ALA A 167 15.84 -9.64 -6.09
N ARG A 168 15.08 -10.13 -5.14
CA ARG A 168 14.76 -11.55 -4.97
C ARG A 168 13.32 -11.83 -5.38
N ASP A 169 13.12 -12.69 -6.38
CA ASP A 169 11.79 -13.06 -6.86
C ASP A 169 11.02 -13.98 -5.88
N ASP A 170 11.75 -14.74 -5.06
CA ASP A 170 11.17 -15.67 -4.08
C ASP A 170 10.84 -15.03 -2.73
N PHE A 171 11.16 -13.73 -2.57
CA PHE A 171 10.96 -13.02 -1.32
C PHE A 171 10.33 -11.64 -1.56
N PHE A 172 9.03 -11.58 -1.41
CA PHE A 172 8.23 -10.39 -1.72
C PHE A 172 7.11 -10.18 -0.71
N ARG A 173 6.59 -8.97 -0.66
CA ARG A 173 5.29 -8.62 -0.09
C ARG A 173 4.31 -8.42 -1.24
N ALA A 174 3.06 -8.84 -1.07
CA ALA A 174 2.00 -8.65 -2.05
C ALA A 174 0.92 -7.74 -1.47
N TYR A 175 0.50 -6.77 -2.26
CA TYR A 175 -0.48 -5.76 -1.90
C TYR A 175 -1.65 -5.79 -2.88
N THR A 176 -2.86 -5.47 -2.43
CA THR A 176 -3.96 -5.15 -3.34
C THR A 176 -3.63 -3.85 -4.10
N THR A 177 -4.21 -3.66 -5.27
CA THR A 177 -3.94 -2.48 -6.12
C THR A 177 -4.54 -1.18 -5.60
N ASP A 178 -5.33 -1.24 -4.53
CA ASP A 178 -5.90 -0.07 -3.85
C ASP A 178 -6.29 -0.37 -2.40
N LEU A 179 -6.18 0.64 -1.54
CA LEU A 179 -6.63 0.60 -0.15
C LEU A 179 -8.10 0.23 0.01
N SER A 180 -8.99 0.63 -0.92
CA SER A 180 -10.42 0.28 -0.89
C SER A 180 -10.64 -1.23 -0.83
N LEU A 181 -9.84 -2.00 -1.57
CA LEU A 181 -9.96 -3.45 -1.64
C LEU A 181 -9.49 -4.12 -0.34
N LEU A 182 -8.41 -3.61 0.27
CA LEU A 182 -8.01 -4.04 1.61
C LEU A 182 -9.11 -3.76 2.64
N MET A 183 -9.68 -2.55 2.61
CA MET A 183 -10.76 -2.16 3.52
C MET A 183 -12.02 -2.97 3.33
N ALA A 184 -12.33 -3.38 2.10
CA ALA A 184 -13.46 -4.27 1.79
C ALA A 184 -13.34 -5.67 2.41
N MET A 185 -12.10 -6.16 2.55
CA MET A 185 -11.79 -7.47 3.14
C MET A 185 -11.85 -7.49 4.67
N LYS A 186 -12.04 -6.32 5.30
CA LYS A 186 -12.02 -6.18 6.77
C LYS A 186 -13.39 -5.82 7.33
N ASP A 187 -13.52 -6.01 8.64
CA ASP A 187 -14.71 -5.57 9.37
C ASP A 187 -14.80 -4.04 9.36
N PHE A 188 -16.03 -3.52 9.35
CA PHE A 188 -16.29 -2.08 9.34
C PHE A 188 -15.69 -1.34 10.53
N SER A 189 -15.53 -1.99 11.67
CA SER A 189 -14.92 -1.40 12.87
C SER A 189 -13.48 -0.94 12.64
N LEU A 190 -12.73 -1.60 11.75
CA LEU A 190 -11.38 -1.16 11.39
C LEU A 190 -11.38 0.25 10.81
N LYS A 191 -12.34 0.56 9.91
CA LYS A 191 -12.49 1.90 9.31
C LYS A 191 -12.79 2.95 10.38
N GLN A 192 -13.67 2.61 11.34
CA GLN A 192 -13.99 3.49 12.47
C GLN A 192 -12.73 3.78 13.30
N HIS A 193 -11.97 2.76 13.70
CA HIS A 193 -10.72 2.93 14.45
C HIS A 193 -9.68 3.77 13.71
N ILE A 194 -9.58 3.64 12.37
CA ILE A 194 -8.68 4.46 11.56
C ILE A 194 -9.10 5.93 11.61
N VAL A 195 -10.38 6.22 11.34
CA VAL A 195 -10.90 7.59 11.27
C VAL A 195 -10.84 8.27 12.64
N GLU A 196 -11.20 7.56 13.70
CA GLU A 196 -11.16 8.03 15.09
C GLU A 196 -9.75 8.10 15.68
N ASN A 197 -8.73 7.61 14.94
CA ASN A 197 -7.32 7.52 15.39
C ASN A 197 -7.16 6.70 16.68
N THR A 198 -7.99 5.69 16.86
CA THR A 198 -7.95 4.77 18.01
C THR A 198 -7.23 3.46 17.71
N LEU A 199 -6.75 3.29 16.46
CA LEU A 199 -6.00 2.11 16.06
C LEU A 199 -4.60 2.11 16.72
N GLU A 200 -4.22 0.97 17.29
CA GLU A 200 -2.97 0.79 18.02
C GLU A 200 -2.18 -0.45 17.53
N GLY A 201 -0.95 -0.58 18.00
CA GLY A 201 -0.10 -1.75 17.80
C GLY A 201 0.33 -2.00 16.37
N ASN A 202 0.54 -3.28 16.04
CA ASN A 202 1.06 -3.73 14.74
C ASN A 202 0.12 -3.37 13.57
N SER A 203 -1.19 -3.43 13.79
CA SER A 203 -2.18 -3.07 12.76
C SER A 203 -2.09 -1.61 12.33
N LYS A 204 -1.84 -0.69 13.27
CA LYS A 204 -1.59 0.72 12.93
C LYS A 204 -0.37 0.86 12.02
N GLY A 205 0.73 0.23 12.40
CA GLY A 205 1.96 0.24 11.62
C GLY A 205 1.75 -0.31 10.20
N GLY A 206 1.11 -1.48 10.08
CA GLY A 206 0.85 -2.13 8.80
C GLY A 206 -0.05 -1.29 7.87
N ILE A 207 -1.10 -0.66 8.40
CA ILE A 207 -1.98 0.21 7.61
C ILE A 207 -1.25 1.43 7.07
N TYR A 208 -0.48 2.14 7.89
CA TYR A 208 0.28 3.30 7.43
C TYR A 208 1.39 2.92 6.45
N GLU A 209 2.06 1.80 6.68
CA GLU A 209 3.04 1.26 5.73
C GLU A 209 2.39 0.95 4.38
N TYR A 210 1.23 0.29 4.39
CA TYR A 210 0.50 0.02 3.16
C TYR A 210 0.03 1.33 2.50
N ALA A 211 -0.48 2.30 3.22
CA ALA A 211 -0.92 3.57 2.65
C ALA A 211 0.21 4.33 1.93
N ILE A 212 1.42 4.32 2.48
CA ILE A 212 2.60 4.90 1.81
C ILE A 212 3.01 4.06 0.59
N THR A 213 2.98 2.73 0.72
CA THR A 213 3.27 1.80 -0.39
C THR A 213 2.30 2.00 -1.56
N ASP A 214 0.99 2.10 -1.28
CA ASP A 214 -0.07 2.39 -2.24
C ASP A 214 0.14 3.74 -2.95
N ALA A 215 0.49 4.79 -2.19
CA ALA A 215 0.78 6.10 -2.75
C ALA A 215 1.97 6.09 -3.71
N LEU A 216 3.05 5.37 -3.37
CA LEU A 216 4.22 5.24 -4.23
C LEU A 216 3.91 4.39 -5.48
N TYR A 217 3.13 3.32 -5.34
CA TYR A 217 2.65 2.53 -6.46
C TYR A 217 1.83 3.37 -7.45
N LYS A 218 0.89 4.20 -6.96
CA LYS A 218 0.08 5.11 -7.77
C LYS A 218 0.89 6.19 -8.50
N LYS A 219 2.06 6.54 -7.98
CA LYS A 219 3.04 7.41 -8.65
C LYS A 219 3.92 6.65 -9.67
N GLY A 220 3.65 5.35 -9.89
CA GLY A 220 4.33 4.53 -10.88
C GLY A 220 5.69 3.98 -10.45
N TYR A 221 6.04 4.07 -9.17
CA TYR A 221 7.30 3.50 -8.70
C TYR A 221 7.24 1.98 -8.60
N GLN A 222 8.31 1.31 -9.03
CA GLN A 222 8.56 -0.08 -8.66
C GLN A 222 8.99 -0.14 -7.20
N LEU A 223 8.43 -1.09 -6.45
CA LEU A 223 8.56 -1.14 -5.01
C LEU A 223 9.51 -2.25 -4.57
N TYR A 224 10.38 -1.90 -3.65
CA TYR A 224 11.29 -2.81 -2.98
C TYR A 224 11.26 -2.57 -1.48
N PHE A 225 11.83 -3.49 -0.73
CA PHE A 225 12.16 -3.31 0.68
C PHE A 225 13.52 -3.95 0.95
N TYR A 226 14.16 -3.53 2.02
CA TYR A 226 15.48 -4.04 2.39
C TYR A 226 15.47 -4.60 3.79
N LYS A 227 16.14 -5.72 4.00
CA LYS A 227 16.35 -6.31 5.30
C LYS A 227 17.80 -6.72 5.46
N ASN A 228 18.46 -6.17 6.48
CA ASN A 228 19.81 -6.56 6.82
C ASN A 228 19.81 -7.94 7.51
N GLU A 229 20.49 -8.92 6.93
CA GLU A 229 20.48 -10.30 7.45
C GLU A 229 21.16 -10.44 8.81
N THR A 230 22.15 -9.60 9.11
CA THR A 230 22.91 -9.65 10.36
C THR A 230 22.17 -8.93 11.48
N THR A 231 21.80 -7.67 11.27
CA THR A 231 21.17 -6.82 12.30
C THR A 231 19.66 -7.00 12.39
N LYS A 232 19.05 -7.72 11.44
CA LYS A 232 17.59 -7.88 11.26
C LYS A 232 16.83 -6.57 11.13
N ARG A 233 17.52 -5.45 10.91
CA ARG A 233 16.90 -4.15 10.63
C ARG A 233 16.32 -4.14 9.24
N GLU A 234 15.18 -3.51 9.10
CA GLU A 234 14.40 -3.48 7.88
C GLU A 234 14.13 -2.03 7.49
N ILE A 235 14.10 -1.76 6.18
CA ILE A 235 13.58 -0.53 5.56
C ILE A 235 12.28 -0.91 4.88
N ASP A 236 11.22 -0.23 5.27
CA ASP A 236 9.85 -0.60 4.90
C ASP A 236 9.62 -0.52 3.38
N VAL A 237 10.12 0.56 2.73
CA VAL A 237 10.05 0.74 1.27
C VAL A 237 11.38 1.30 0.76
N VAL A 238 11.81 0.81 -0.39
CA VAL A 238 12.93 1.35 -1.16
C VAL A 238 12.44 1.59 -2.60
N ILE A 239 12.70 2.75 -3.15
CA ILE A 239 12.39 3.09 -4.54
C ILE A 239 13.63 3.63 -5.25
N GLN A 240 13.58 3.63 -6.58
CA GLN A 240 14.57 4.31 -7.41
C GLN A 240 13.90 5.53 -8.06
N LYS A 241 14.50 6.70 -7.87
CA LYS A 241 13.99 7.96 -8.38
C LYS A 241 15.14 8.82 -8.89
N ASP A 242 15.05 9.28 -10.14
CA ASP A 242 16.02 10.21 -10.77
C ASP A 242 17.48 9.73 -10.65
N GLY A 243 17.71 8.42 -10.81
CA GLY A 243 19.04 7.80 -10.69
C GLY A 243 19.52 7.60 -9.25
N MET A 244 18.70 7.93 -8.26
CA MET A 244 19.02 7.75 -6.83
C MET A 244 18.18 6.64 -6.21
N VAL A 245 18.74 5.98 -5.21
CA VAL A 245 18.01 5.03 -4.35
C VAL A 245 17.48 5.79 -3.14
N VAL A 246 16.17 5.71 -2.92
CA VAL A 246 15.49 6.42 -1.84
C VAL A 246 14.90 5.40 -0.85
N PRO A 247 15.54 5.19 0.31
CA PRO A 247 15.01 4.36 1.38
C PRO A 247 13.98 5.14 2.22
N ILE A 248 12.85 4.50 2.53
CA ILE A 248 11.73 5.09 3.26
C ILE A 248 11.40 4.19 4.45
N GLU A 249 11.41 4.75 5.66
CA GLU A 249 10.99 4.08 6.89
C GLU A 249 9.69 4.73 7.41
N VAL A 250 8.63 3.94 7.51
CA VAL A 250 7.28 4.41 7.91
C VAL A 250 7.07 4.23 9.41
N LYS A 251 6.65 5.28 10.08
CA LYS A 251 6.36 5.25 11.52
C LYS A 251 4.96 5.80 11.80
N GLY A 252 4.14 4.99 12.43
CA GLY A 252 2.78 5.36 12.85
C GLY A 252 2.69 6.24 14.11
N GLY A 253 3.79 6.84 14.56
CA GLY A 253 3.86 7.68 15.76
C GLY A 253 5.27 8.19 16.04
N ASN A 254 5.49 8.80 17.21
CA ASN A 254 6.75 9.41 17.62
C ASN A 254 7.84 8.37 17.98
N THR A 255 8.22 7.54 17.04
CA THR A 255 9.29 6.55 17.19
C THR A 255 10.52 6.93 16.36
N ARG A 256 11.72 6.54 16.84
CA ARG A 256 12.97 6.85 16.13
C ARG A 256 13.16 5.93 14.93
N ALA A 257 13.52 6.50 13.77
CA ALA A 257 13.89 5.78 12.55
C ALA A 257 15.31 5.19 12.66
N ASN A 258 15.49 4.17 13.50
CA ASN A 258 16.80 3.61 13.80
C ASN A 258 17.36 2.79 12.64
N SER A 259 16.51 2.12 11.87
CA SER A 259 16.93 1.32 10.70
C SER A 259 17.47 2.23 9.60
N LEU A 260 16.72 3.29 9.27
CA LEU A 260 17.14 4.28 8.28
C LEU A 260 18.46 4.97 8.66
N LYS A 261 18.58 5.42 9.92
CA LYS A 261 19.84 6.02 10.42
C LYS A 261 21.03 5.06 10.34
N SER A 262 20.80 3.77 10.59
CA SER A 262 21.85 2.76 10.47
C SER A 262 22.24 2.51 9.02
N LEU A 263 21.27 2.46 8.11
CA LEU A 263 21.53 2.31 6.69
C LEU A 263 22.37 3.47 6.16
N MET A 264 21.97 4.71 6.41
CA MET A 264 22.66 5.92 5.97
C MET A 264 24.09 6.06 6.52
N LYS A 265 24.41 5.41 7.64
CA LYS A 265 25.81 5.39 8.15
C LYS A 265 26.69 4.43 7.36
N ASN A 266 26.13 3.38 6.80
CA ASN A 266 26.85 2.35 6.07
C ASN A 266 26.96 2.65 4.56
N HIS A 267 26.08 3.49 4.04
CA HIS A 267 26.05 3.94 2.65
C HIS A 267 26.21 5.46 2.65
N LYS A 268 27.45 5.94 2.66
CA LYS A 268 27.77 7.37 2.70
C LYS A 268 28.01 7.98 1.32
N ASP A 269 27.96 7.15 0.28
CA ASP A 269 28.21 7.54 -1.11
C ASP A 269 26.90 7.63 -1.91
#